data_b0094bd8bf155772af638e99c5f08045
#
_entry.id   b0094bd8bf155772af638e99c5f08045
#
_cell.length_a   1.000
_cell.length_b   1.000
_cell.length_c   1.000
_cell.angle_alpha   90.00
_cell.angle_beta   90.00
_cell.angle_gamma   90.00
#
_symmetry.space_group_name_H-M   'P 1'
#
loop_
_entity.id
_entity.type
_entity.pdbx_description
1 polymer ?
#
loop_
_entity_poly.entity_id
_entity_poly.type
_entity_poly.pdbx_seq_one_letter_code
_entity_poly.pdbx_strand_id
1 'polypeptide(L)'
;MLWEFDFISSFVGPLMSSQLEDSNSWIPQIGNPCDARIFSLAEAQSLLPVVRKVTRRAVGDFDPVRERYRNLLDCDPRKPQLALQYEKIIRRWMTKMARFGLVARGLWAVDFDTGDGYLSWKYPELRLAFFVDSEDTNLTRRSLSEVLAERLPSWA
;
A
#
# COMPACT_ATOMS: atom_id res chain seq x y z
N MET A 1 -7.17 -12.32 -13.83
CA MET A 1 -6.00 -11.72 -13.15
C MET A 1 -5.67 -10.30 -13.60
N LEU A 2 -5.86 -9.93 -14.85
CA LEU A 2 -5.58 -8.57 -15.38
C LEU A 2 -6.63 -7.50 -15.01
N TRP A 3 -7.84 -7.87 -14.65
CA TRP A 3 -8.94 -6.95 -14.34
C TRP A 3 -8.95 -6.41 -12.89
N GLU A 4 -8.20 -7.02 -11.98
CA GLU A 4 -8.04 -6.50 -10.61
C GLU A 4 -7.24 -5.19 -10.58
N PHE A 5 -6.33 -5.00 -11.54
CA PHE A 5 -5.53 -3.78 -11.66
C PHE A 5 -6.34 -2.60 -12.20
N ASP A 6 -7.19 -2.86 -13.21
CA ASP A 6 -8.00 -1.80 -13.85
C ASP A 6 -9.09 -1.28 -12.93
N PHE A 7 -9.69 -2.13 -12.08
CA PHE A 7 -10.74 -1.72 -11.16
C PHE A 7 -10.19 -0.85 -10.02
N ILE A 8 -9.02 -1.17 -9.49
CA ILE A 8 -8.37 -0.41 -8.41
C ILE A 8 -7.78 0.88 -8.93
N SER A 9 -7.17 0.87 -10.11
CA SER A 9 -6.63 2.06 -10.78
C SER A 9 -7.74 3.05 -11.15
N SER A 10 -8.91 2.54 -11.56
CA SER A 10 -10.09 3.37 -11.87
C SER A 10 -10.80 3.91 -10.63
N PHE A 11 -10.67 3.24 -9.48
CA PHE A 11 -11.37 3.62 -8.24
C PHE A 11 -10.50 4.43 -7.28
N VAL A 12 -9.19 4.16 -7.26
CA VAL A 12 -8.22 4.89 -6.42
C VAL A 12 -7.67 6.13 -7.15
N GLY A 13 -7.61 6.11 -8.47
CA GLY A 13 -7.12 7.22 -9.28
C GLY A 13 -7.91 8.53 -9.13
N PRO A 14 -9.26 8.53 -9.24
CA PRO A 14 -10.05 9.76 -9.06
C PRO A 14 -10.09 10.25 -7.61
N LEU A 15 -9.99 9.36 -6.63
CA LEU A 15 -10.01 9.71 -5.20
C LEU A 15 -8.70 10.34 -4.73
N MET A 16 -7.57 10.00 -5.32
CA MET A 16 -6.29 10.64 -5.02
C MET A 16 -6.10 11.95 -5.77
N SER A 17 -6.65 12.10 -6.97
CA SER A 17 -6.50 13.34 -7.76
C SER A 17 -7.39 14.48 -7.27
N SER A 18 -8.57 14.21 -6.73
CA SER A 18 -9.48 15.26 -6.24
C SER A 18 -9.19 15.74 -4.83
N GLN A 19 -8.34 15.04 -4.07
CA GLN A 19 -7.99 15.41 -2.70
C GLN A 19 -6.67 16.20 -2.60
N LEU A 20 -5.92 16.34 -3.70
CA LEU A 20 -4.68 17.11 -3.73
C LEU A 20 -4.88 18.61 -3.99
N GLU A 21 -6.07 19.04 -4.43
CA GLU A 21 -6.34 20.46 -4.72
C GLU A 21 -7.13 21.20 -3.65
N ASP A 22 -7.72 20.52 -2.66
CA ASP A 22 -8.50 21.15 -1.58
C ASP A 22 -7.93 20.88 -0.17
N SER A 23 -6.62 20.79 -0.03
CA SER A 23 -5.99 20.55 1.27
C SER A 23 -5.78 21.81 2.12
N ASN A 24 -6.81 22.62 2.26
CA ASN A 24 -6.83 23.69 3.28
C ASN A 24 -7.95 23.49 4.30
N SER A 25 -8.38 22.29 4.57
CA SER A 25 -9.41 21.98 5.57
C SER A 25 -9.00 20.82 6.47
N TRP A 26 -8.35 21.16 7.58
CA TRP A 26 -8.54 20.61 8.92
C TRP A 26 -8.48 19.09 9.12
N ILE A 27 -7.29 18.55 9.17
CA ILE A 27 -7.01 17.33 9.95
C ILE A 27 -6.00 17.73 11.02
N PRO A 28 -6.27 17.51 12.33
CA PRO A 28 -5.29 17.80 13.37
C PRO A 28 -4.05 16.96 13.12
N GLN A 29 -2.93 17.61 12.82
CA GLN A 29 -1.62 17.00 12.63
C GLN A 29 -1.13 16.51 13.98
N ILE A 30 -1.39 15.26 14.27
CA ILE A 30 -0.61 14.52 15.27
C ILE A 30 0.46 13.74 14.47
N GLY A 31 1.65 14.34 14.37
CA GLY A 31 2.75 13.83 13.56
C GLY A 31 2.55 14.18 12.08
N ASN A 32 3.48 14.96 11.52
CA ASN A 32 3.48 15.33 10.11
C ASN A 32 3.44 14.05 9.26
N PRO A 33 2.39 13.77 8.46
CA PRO A 33 2.39 12.62 7.57
C PRO A 33 3.35 12.80 6.38
N CYS A 34 4.12 13.89 6.35
CA CYS A 34 5.09 14.23 5.31
C CYS A 34 6.55 14.10 5.74
N ASP A 35 6.87 13.65 6.93
CA ASP A 35 8.23 13.19 7.21
C ASP A 35 8.37 11.80 6.58
N ALA A 36 8.84 11.77 5.34
CA ALA A 36 9.25 10.57 4.66
C ALA A 36 10.27 9.86 5.56
N ARG A 37 9.81 8.84 6.27
CA ARG A 37 10.68 8.06 7.15
C ARG A 37 11.57 7.20 6.28
N ILE A 38 12.87 7.45 6.36
CA ILE A 38 13.88 6.62 5.73
C ILE A 38 14.14 5.40 6.62
N PHE A 39 14.10 4.23 6.02
CA PHE A 39 14.30 2.95 6.69
C PHE A 39 15.61 2.31 6.29
N SER A 40 16.37 1.81 7.25
CA SER A 40 17.36 0.79 6.99
C SER A 40 16.69 -0.58 6.75
N LEU A 41 17.41 -1.51 6.14
CA LEU A 41 16.92 -2.87 5.92
C LEU A 41 16.53 -3.55 7.25
N ALA A 42 17.33 -3.38 8.30
CA ALA A 42 17.08 -3.95 9.61
C ALA A 42 15.79 -3.40 10.25
N GLU A 43 15.54 -2.09 10.14
CA GLU A 43 14.30 -1.47 10.64
C GLU A 43 13.10 -1.95 9.87
N ALA A 44 13.18 -2.01 8.53
CA ALA A 44 12.11 -2.51 7.67
C ALA A 44 11.80 -3.98 7.99
N GLN A 45 12.81 -4.83 8.18
CA GLN A 45 12.64 -6.22 8.57
C GLN A 45 12.01 -6.37 9.95
N SER A 46 12.36 -5.53 10.92
CA SER A 46 11.79 -5.55 12.27
C SER A 46 10.32 -5.10 12.29
N LEU A 47 9.94 -4.18 11.42
CA LEU A 47 8.56 -3.68 11.30
C LEU A 47 7.65 -4.63 10.50
N LEU A 48 8.21 -5.41 9.59
CA LEU A 48 7.46 -6.28 8.67
C LEU A 48 6.46 -7.23 9.36
N PRO A 49 6.76 -7.88 10.51
CA PRO A 49 5.78 -8.73 11.21
C PRO A 49 4.50 -7.99 11.60
N VAL A 50 4.63 -6.72 12.02
CA VAL A 50 3.49 -5.87 12.37
C VAL A 50 2.68 -5.52 11.13
N VAL A 51 3.35 -5.10 10.06
CA VAL A 51 2.72 -4.80 8.76
C VAL A 51 1.95 -6.00 8.24
N ARG A 52 2.56 -7.20 8.26
CA ARG A 52 1.92 -8.46 7.87
C ARG A 52 0.68 -8.77 8.70
N LYS A 53 0.75 -8.60 10.01
CA LYS A 53 -0.39 -8.85 10.93
C LYS A 53 -1.55 -7.90 10.62
N VAL A 54 -1.26 -6.61 10.45
CA VAL A 54 -2.27 -5.59 10.13
C VAL A 54 -2.90 -5.85 8.75
N THR A 55 -2.08 -6.16 7.75
CA THR A 55 -2.56 -6.46 6.39
C THR A 55 -3.40 -7.73 6.35
N ARG A 56 -2.96 -8.82 7.02
CA ARG A 56 -3.73 -10.07 7.10
C ARG A 56 -5.13 -9.84 7.69
N ARG A 57 -5.22 -9.01 8.75
CA ARG A 57 -6.51 -8.68 9.33
C ARG A 57 -7.38 -7.89 8.35
N ALA A 58 -6.81 -6.92 7.67
CA ALA A 58 -7.55 -6.12 6.68
C ALA A 58 -8.04 -6.98 5.50
N VAL A 59 -7.21 -7.92 5.01
CA VAL A 59 -7.61 -8.92 3.99
C VAL A 59 -8.77 -9.78 4.50
N GLY A 60 -8.71 -10.27 5.73
CA GLY A 60 -9.79 -11.06 6.33
C GLY A 60 -11.12 -10.31 6.45
N ASP A 61 -11.07 -8.99 6.71
CA ASP A 61 -12.26 -8.12 6.75
C ASP A 61 -12.77 -7.81 5.32
N PHE A 62 -11.87 -7.76 4.34
CA PHE A 62 -12.12 -7.35 2.96
C PHE A 62 -12.71 -8.48 2.10
N ASP A 63 -12.18 -9.70 2.20
CA ASP A 63 -12.54 -10.81 1.33
C ASP A 63 -14.04 -11.16 1.37
N PRO A 64 -14.71 -11.21 2.54
CA PRO A 64 -16.14 -11.47 2.58
C PRO A 64 -16.99 -10.37 1.91
N VAL A 65 -16.55 -9.11 2.01
CA VAL A 65 -17.26 -7.97 1.38
C VAL A 65 -17.07 -8.02 -0.12
N ARG A 66 -15.85 -8.30 -0.59
CA ARG A 66 -15.51 -8.47 -2.01
C ARG A 66 -16.33 -9.61 -2.62
N GLU A 67 -16.42 -10.74 -1.96
CA GLU A 67 -17.17 -11.88 -2.45
C GLU A 67 -18.66 -11.58 -2.58
N ARG A 68 -19.25 -10.93 -1.56
CA ARG A 68 -20.64 -10.48 -1.64
C ARG A 68 -20.85 -9.48 -2.79
N TYR A 69 -19.96 -8.52 -2.97
CA TYR A 69 -20.01 -7.54 -4.05
C TYR A 69 -19.98 -8.20 -5.42
N ARG A 70 -19.11 -9.20 -5.62
CA ARG A 70 -18.99 -9.95 -6.89
C ARG A 70 -20.22 -10.80 -7.21
N ASN A 71 -20.90 -11.32 -6.20
CA ASN A 71 -22.06 -12.18 -6.36
C ASN A 71 -23.36 -11.41 -6.61
N LEU A 72 -23.34 -10.07 -6.54
CA LEU A 72 -24.48 -9.23 -6.85
C LEU A 72 -24.49 -8.81 -8.33
N LEU A 73 -25.69 -8.72 -8.90
CA LEU A 73 -25.91 -8.13 -10.22
C LEU A 73 -25.56 -6.63 -10.21
N ASP A 74 -25.21 -6.07 -11.36
CA ASP A 74 -24.83 -4.65 -11.46
C ASP A 74 -25.95 -3.69 -11.07
N CYS A 75 -27.19 -4.10 -11.27
CA CYS A 75 -28.40 -3.33 -10.91
C CYS A 75 -28.84 -3.54 -9.44
N ASP A 76 -28.16 -4.35 -8.64
CA ASP A 76 -28.58 -4.63 -7.26
C ASP A 76 -28.41 -3.37 -6.38
N PRO A 77 -29.50 -2.91 -5.71
CA PRO A 77 -29.47 -1.70 -4.89
C PRO A 77 -28.54 -1.77 -3.67
N ARG A 78 -28.06 -2.98 -3.29
CA ARG A 78 -27.12 -3.19 -2.19
C ARG A 78 -25.67 -2.98 -2.61
N LYS A 79 -25.39 -2.99 -3.92
CA LYS A 79 -24.03 -2.90 -4.46
C LYS A 79 -23.30 -1.62 -4.04
N PRO A 80 -23.91 -0.41 -4.05
CA PRO A 80 -23.28 0.82 -3.57
C PRO A 80 -22.87 0.78 -2.09
N GLN A 81 -23.68 0.16 -1.24
CA GLN A 81 -23.35 0.03 0.20
C GLN A 81 -22.15 -0.89 0.42
N LEU A 82 -22.06 -1.99 -0.34
CA LEU A 82 -20.89 -2.88 -0.28
C LEU A 82 -19.63 -2.20 -0.83
N ALA A 83 -19.76 -1.37 -1.86
CA ALA A 83 -18.65 -0.56 -2.38
C ALA A 83 -18.10 0.39 -1.30
N LEU A 84 -18.98 1.07 -0.54
CA LEU A 84 -18.57 1.93 0.57
C LEU A 84 -17.88 1.15 1.72
N GLN A 85 -18.38 -0.06 2.05
CA GLN A 85 -17.74 -0.92 3.05
C GLN A 85 -16.34 -1.35 2.63
N TYR A 86 -16.20 -1.76 1.39
CA TYR A 86 -14.98 -2.12 0.72
C TYR A 86 -13.95 -0.98 0.76
N GLU A 87 -14.34 0.22 0.32
CA GLU A 87 -13.51 1.42 0.36
C GLU A 87 -13.06 1.77 1.79
N LYS A 88 -13.96 1.69 2.77
CA LYS A 88 -13.65 1.97 4.18
C LYS A 88 -12.57 1.04 4.75
N ILE A 89 -12.59 -0.24 4.36
CA ILE A 89 -11.56 -1.21 4.81
C ILE A 89 -10.20 -0.83 4.23
N ILE A 90 -10.14 -0.55 2.92
CA ILE A 90 -8.89 -0.16 2.24
C ILE A 90 -8.35 1.14 2.83
N ARG A 91 -9.18 2.17 2.96
CA ARG A 91 -8.78 3.48 3.51
C ARG A 91 -8.24 3.35 4.93
N ARG A 92 -8.89 2.53 5.79
CA ARG A 92 -8.41 2.25 7.14
C ARG A 92 -7.03 1.57 7.14
N TRP A 93 -6.83 0.62 6.24
CA TRP A 93 -5.55 -0.05 6.09
C TRP A 93 -4.46 0.92 5.61
N MET A 94 -4.72 1.72 4.57
CA MET A 94 -3.79 2.73 4.05
C MET A 94 -3.40 3.73 5.14
N THR A 95 -4.36 4.24 5.92
CA THR A 95 -4.09 5.14 7.04
C THR A 95 -3.16 4.52 8.08
N LYS A 96 -3.31 3.21 8.36
CA LYS A 96 -2.41 2.51 9.28
C LYS A 96 -1.00 2.37 8.71
N MET A 97 -0.87 2.08 7.41
CA MET A 97 0.43 2.00 6.74
C MET A 97 1.14 3.37 6.75
N ALA A 98 0.41 4.44 6.45
CA ALA A 98 0.94 5.81 6.52
C ALA A 98 1.44 6.18 7.93
N ARG A 99 0.76 5.74 9.00
CA ARG A 99 1.21 5.96 10.39
C ARG A 99 2.52 5.23 10.73
N PHE A 100 2.86 4.18 10.01
CA PHE A 100 4.16 3.52 10.12
C PHE A 100 5.23 4.21 9.26
N GLY A 101 4.88 5.23 8.49
CA GLY A 101 5.75 5.90 7.53
C GLY A 101 5.91 5.12 6.22
N LEU A 102 4.96 4.24 5.89
CA LEU A 102 4.98 3.42 4.69
C LEU A 102 4.13 4.01 3.59
N VAL A 103 4.54 3.80 2.35
CA VAL A 103 3.78 4.20 1.15
C VAL A 103 2.99 3.02 0.63
N ALA A 104 1.65 3.15 0.55
CA ALA A 104 0.81 2.15 -0.09
C ALA A 104 0.87 2.35 -1.62
N ARG A 105 1.45 1.38 -2.34
CA ARG A 105 1.58 1.42 -3.82
C ARG A 105 0.42 0.74 -4.54
N GLY A 106 -0.29 -0.09 -3.84
CA GLY A 106 -1.43 -0.83 -4.40
C GLY A 106 -2.17 -1.58 -3.31
N LEU A 107 -3.14 -2.38 -3.71
CA LEU A 107 -3.90 -3.18 -2.77
C LEU A 107 -2.97 -4.20 -2.10
N TRP A 108 -2.84 -4.08 -0.78
CA TRP A 108 -2.00 -4.92 0.08
C TRP A 108 -0.51 -4.90 -0.28
N ALA A 109 -0.06 -3.84 -0.94
CA ALA A 109 1.34 -3.61 -1.28
C ALA A 109 1.84 -2.31 -0.64
N VAL A 110 2.99 -2.36 0.01
CA VAL A 110 3.62 -1.22 0.69
C VAL A 110 5.10 -1.18 0.41
N ASP A 111 5.62 0.04 0.41
CA ASP A 111 7.01 0.35 0.19
C ASP A 111 7.58 1.07 1.42
N PHE A 112 8.79 0.68 1.79
CA PHE A 112 9.63 1.30 2.80
C PHE A 112 10.66 2.18 2.08
N ASP A 113 10.62 3.48 2.29
CA ASP A 113 11.56 4.42 1.68
C ASP A 113 12.95 4.22 2.29
N THR A 114 13.98 4.09 1.45
CA THR A 114 15.38 3.95 1.87
C THR A 114 16.23 5.16 1.55
N GLY A 115 15.63 6.18 0.92
CA GLY A 115 16.33 7.34 0.39
C GLY A 115 16.84 7.16 -1.04
N ASP A 116 17.36 5.98 -1.38
CA ASP A 116 17.85 5.63 -2.73
C ASP A 116 16.80 4.89 -3.57
N GLY A 117 15.70 4.46 -2.94
CA GLY A 117 14.63 3.70 -3.54
C GLY A 117 13.72 3.12 -2.47
N TYR A 118 13.09 2.01 -2.77
CA TYR A 118 12.05 1.44 -1.92
C TYR A 118 12.24 -0.05 -1.72
N LEU A 119 12.22 -0.52 -0.46
CA LEU A 119 12.05 -1.93 -0.16
C LEU A 119 10.56 -2.26 -0.32
N SER A 120 10.22 -3.06 -1.32
CA SER A 120 8.83 -3.34 -1.70
C SER A 120 8.36 -4.67 -1.12
N TRP A 121 7.20 -4.64 -0.48
CA TRP A 121 6.53 -5.81 0.05
C TRP A 121 5.07 -5.87 -0.39
N LYS A 122 4.62 -7.06 -0.75
CA LYS A 122 3.23 -7.33 -1.14
C LYS A 122 2.71 -8.57 -0.41
N TYR A 123 1.51 -8.48 0.15
CA TYR A 123 0.85 -9.63 0.75
C TYR A 123 0.55 -10.71 -0.32
N PRO A 124 0.81 -12.00 -0.06
CA PRO A 124 1.19 -12.62 1.21
C PRO A 124 2.70 -12.92 1.38
N GLU A 125 3.61 -12.16 0.79
CA GLU A 125 5.05 -12.38 0.90
C GLU A 125 5.48 -12.52 2.36
N LEU A 126 6.40 -13.45 2.63
CA LEU A 126 6.84 -13.74 4.00
C LEU A 126 7.96 -12.81 4.47
N ARG A 127 8.72 -12.23 3.55
CA ARG A 127 9.91 -11.40 3.80
C ARG A 127 10.02 -10.28 2.78
N LEU A 128 10.85 -9.28 3.09
CA LEU A 128 11.28 -8.29 2.12
C LEU A 128 12.29 -8.95 1.17
N ALA A 129 11.89 -9.11 -0.08
CA ALA A 129 12.69 -9.78 -1.09
C ALA A 129 12.92 -8.91 -2.34
N PHE A 130 12.31 -7.74 -2.39
CA PHE A 130 12.32 -6.88 -3.58
C PHE A 130 12.68 -5.44 -3.23
N PHE A 131 13.38 -4.83 -4.17
CA PHE A 131 13.75 -3.42 -4.17
C PHE A 131 13.26 -2.77 -5.46
N VAL A 132 12.83 -1.52 -5.37
CA VAL A 132 12.44 -0.67 -6.50
C VAL A 132 13.34 0.56 -6.47
N ASP A 133 14.04 0.83 -7.55
CA ASP A 133 14.90 2.00 -7.66
C ASP A 133 14.05 3.27 -7.79
N SER A 134 14.45 4.36 -7.14
CA SER A 134 13.74 5.64 -7.22
C SER A 134 13.82 6.27 -8.61
N GLU A 135 14.86 5.95 -9.38
CA GLU A 135 15.08 6.46 -10.74
C GLU A 135 14.32 5.64 -11.81
N ASP A 136 13.83 4.45 -11.46
CA ASP A 136 13.09 3.60 -12.39
C ASP A 136 11.64 4.08 -12.56
N THR A 137 11.36 4.72 -13.67
CA THR A 137 10.01 5.18 -14.05
C THR A 137 8.99 4.04 -14.17
N ASN A 138 9.44 2.82 -14.43
CA ASN A 138 8.58 1.64 -14.56
C ASN A 138 8.30 0.96 -13.21
N LEU A 139 8.94 1.41 -12.13
CA LEU A 139 8.82 0.84 -10.78
C LEU A 139 9.04 -0.67 -10.74
N THR A 140 10.06 -1.14 -11.48
CA THR A 140 10.37 -2.56 -11.62
C THR A 140 10.89 -3.12 -10.30
N ARG A 141 10.27 -4.19 -9.82
CA ARG A 141 10.71 -4.90 -8.62
C ARG A 141 11.90 -5.78 -8.94
N ARG A 142 13.08 -5.41 -8.48
CA ARG A 142 14.32 -6.21 -8.58
C ARG A 142 14.50 -7.06 -7.34
N SER A 143 15.19 -8.19 -7.48
CA SER A 143 15.58 -8.99 -6.32
C SER A 143 16.48 -8.20 -5.38
N LEU A 144 16.13 -8.15 -4.10
CA LEU A 144 16.95 -7.47 -3.08
C LEU A 144 18.36 -8.08 -2.99
N SER A 145 18.48 -9.40 -3.17
CA SER A 145 19.77 -10.07 -3.14
C SER A 145 20.69 -9.65 -4.29
N GLU A 146 20.15 -9.39 -5.48
CA GLU A 146 20.91 -8.86 -6.62
C GLU A 146 21.39 -7.45 -6.36
N VAL A 147 20.52 -6.58 -5.84
CA VAL A 147 20.86 -5.20 -5.51
C VAL A 147 21.97 -5.13 -4.46
N LEU A 148 21.90 -5.97 -3.42
CA LEU A 148 22.93 -6.05 -2.39
C LEU A 148 24.26 -6.62 -2.89
N ALA A 149 24.21 -7.50 -3.91
CA ALA A 149 25.43 -8.03 -4.53
C ALA A 149 26.10 -7.03 -5.50
N GLU A 150 25.32 -6.20 -6.18
CA GLU A 150 25.81 -5.19 -7.11
C GLU A 150 26.43 -3.98 -6.38
N ARG A 151 25.84 -3.57 -5.27
CA ARG A 151 26.25 -2.41 -4.48
C ARG A 151 25.96 -2.66 -2.99
N LEU A 152 26.81 -2.11 -2.12
CA LEU A 152 26.53 -2.06 -0.68
C LEU A 152 25.88 -0.69 -0.38
N PRO A 153 24.56 -0.60 -0.38
CA PRO A 153 23.88 0.66 -0.13
C PRO A 153 23.96 1.04 1.34
N SER A 154 23.87 2.33 1.66
CA SER A 154 23.99 2.87 3.01
C SER A 154 22.90 2.40 3.98
N TRP A 155 21.79 1.90 3.46
CA TRP A 155 20.64 1.39 4.22
C TRP A 155 20.67 -0.13 4.47
N ALA A 156 21.63 -0.86 3.92
CA ALA A 156 21.76 -2.32 4.03
C ALA A 156 22.22 -2.78 5.42
#